data_e22cd48538ac32ec9a736e1b35b45bf0
#
_entry.id   e22cd48538ac32ec9a736e1b35b45bf0
#
_cell.length_a   1.000
_cell.length_b   1.000
_cell.length_c   1.000
_cell.angle_alpha   90.00
_cell.angle_beta   90.00
_cell.angle_gamma   90.00
#
_symmetry.space_group_name_H-M   'P 1'
#
loop_
_entity.id
_entity.type
_entity.pdbx_description
1 polymer ?
#
loop_
_entity_poly.entity_id
_entity_poly.type
_entity_poly.pdbx_seq_one_letter_code
_entity_poly.pdbx_strand_id
1 'polypeptide(L)'
;MNYQKQANEFATKHGIELIINGWDYKKHFQDDKTERYVFNCTLRHKGKQFTFDFGQSIQAGGEEPTMYDVLTCLQKYEVGTFDDFCSDFGYDNDSIKAHKIYKAVAREYKNMLRVFGADVLEQMQEIQ
;
A
#
# COMPACT_ATOMS: atom_id res chain seq x y z
N MET A 1 9.30 -19.50 7.96
CA MET A 1 8.10 -18.77 8.40
C MET A 1 7.18 -18.56 7.22
N ASN A 2 5.89 -18.82 7.37
CA ASN A 2 4.93 -18.64 6.27
C ASN A 2 4.26 -17.27 6.37
N TYR A 3 4.76 -16.32 5.61
CA TYR A 3 4.26 -14.93 5.62
C TYR A 3 2.83 -14.81 5.09
N GLN A 4 2.46 -15.64 4.11
CA GLN A 4 1.10 -15.65 3.57
C GLN A 4 0.09 -16.09 4.64
N LYS A 5 0.41 -17.13 5.39
CA LYS A 5 -0.43 -17.61 6.47
C LYS A 5 -0.58 -16.55 7.56
N GLN A 6 0.51 -15.90 7.94
CA GLN A 6 0.51 -14.84 8.94
C GLN A 6 -0.41 -13.68 8.53
N ALA A 7 -0.32 -13.24 7.28
CA ALA A 7 -1.16 -12.16 6.76
C ALA A 7 -2.63 -12.55 6.72
N ASN A 8 -2.94 -13.78 6.30
CA ASN A 8 -4.31 -14.27 6.25
C ASN A 8 -4.92 -14.40 7.65
N GLU A 9 -4.16 -14.87 8.63
CA GLU A 9 -4.61 -14.96 10.02
C GLU A 9 -4.88 -13.57 10.60
N PHE A 10 -4.01 -12.60 10.31
CA PHE A 10 -4.19 -11.21 10.72
C PHE A 10 -5.47 -10.64 10.13
N ALA A 11 -5.69 -10.83 8.83
CA ALA A 11 -6.89 -10.32 8.15
C ALA A 11 -8.16 -10.95 8.72
N THR A 12 -8.15 -12.26 8.98
CA THR A 12 -9.29 -12.96 9.59
C THR A 12 -9.56 -12.43 10.99
N LYS A 13 -8.52 -12.26 11.79
CA LYS A 13 -8.66 -11.76 13.17
C LYS A 13 -9.30 -10.38 13.22
N HIS A 14 -8.95 -9.51 12.30
CA HIS A 14 -9.43 -8.13 12.28
C HIS A 14 -10.60 -7.88 11.33
N GLY A 15 -11.08 -8.92 10.65
CA GLY A 15 -12.20 -8.79 9.73
C GLY A 15 -11.89 -7.95 8.50
N ILE A 16 -10.70 -8.14 7.93
CA ILE A 16 -10.25 -7.43 6.74
C ILE A 16 -10.47 -8.31 5.53
N GLU A 17 -11.18 -7.79 4.52
CA GLU A 17 -11.41 -8.48 3.24
C GLU A 17 -10.64 -7.77 2.13
N LEU A 18 -10.04 -8.55 1.23
CA LEU A 18 -9.41 -8.05 0.02
C LEU A 18 -10.28 -8.35 -1.19
N ILE A 19 -10.58 -7.31 -1.97
CA ILE A 19 -11.36 -7.42 -3.20
C ILE A 19 -10.52 -6.88 -4.35
N ILE A 20 -10.37 -7.69 -5.39
CA ILE A 20 -9.70 -7.26 -6.62
C ILE A 20 -10.77 -6.77 -7.58
N ASN A 21 -10.77 -5.48 -7.88
CA ASN A 21 -11.79 -4.86 -8.73
C ASN A 21 -11.50 -5.01 -10.23
N GLY A 22 -10.22 -5.13 -10.59
CA GLY A 22 -9.79 -5.28 -11.96
C GLY A 22 -8.29 -5.02 -12.06
N TRP A 23 -7.75 -5.13 -13.28
CA TRP A 23 -6.33 -4.89 -13.51
C TRP A 23 -6.10 -4.27 -14.87
N ASP A 24 -4.93 -3.64 -15.02
CA ASP A 24 -4.48 -3.06 -16.26
C ASP A 24 -2.96 -3.17 -16.36
N TYR A 25 -2.44 -3.18 -17.58
CA TYR A 25 -1.01 -3.14 -17.82
C TYR A 25 -0.59 -1.68 -17.93
N LYS A 26 0.43 -1.28 -17.15
CA LYS A 26 0.98 0.08 -17.22
C LYS A 26 2.48 0.05 -17.45
N LYS A 27 2.92 0.78 -18.47
CA LYS A 27 4.32 0.91 -18.81
C LYS A 27 5.08 1.79 -17.81
N HIS A 28 4.39 2.76 -17.20
CA HIS A 28 4.95 3.67 -16.21
C HIS A 28 4.01 3.76 -15.01
N PHE A 29 4.33 3.05 -13.96
CA PHE A 29 3.50 3.03 -12.73
C PHE A 29 4.10 3.96 -11.69
N GLN A 30 3.29 4.91 -11.18
CA GLN A 30 3.67 5.86 -10.12
C GLN A 30 4.97 6.63 -10.45
N ASP A 31 5.10 7.16 -11.66
CA ASP A 31 6.30 7.85 -12.15
C ASP A 31 7.56 6.96 -12.18
N ASP A 32 7.44 5.71 -11.84
CA ASP A 32 8.48 4.72 -12.03
C ASP A 32 8.46 4.32 -13.51
N LYS A 33 9.62 4.25 -14.15
CA LYS A 33 9.74 3.83 -15.55
C LYS A 33 9.66 2.32 -15.69
N THR A 34 9.13 1.65 -14.69
CA THR A 34 9.05 0.19 -14.66
C THR A 34 7.65 -0.28 -15.03
N GLU A 35 7.58 -1.25 -15.93
CA GLU A 35 6.32 -1.87 -16.32
C GLU A 35 5.71 -2.65 -15.16
N ARG A 36 4.38 -2.56 -15.02
CA ARG A 36 3.64 -3.26 -13.96
C ARG A 36 2.28 -3.71 -14.47
N TYR A 37 1.81 -4.82 -13.93
CA TYR A 37 0.38 -5.15 -13.95
C TYR A 37 -0.22 -4.47 -12.72
N VAL A 38 -1.17 -3.56 -12.94
CA VAL A 38 -1.74 -2.75 -11.87
C VAL A 38 -3.12 -3.29 -11.52
N PHE A 39 -3.27 -3.75 -10.28
CA PHE A 39 -4.53 -4.26 -9.75
C PHE A 39 -5.20 -3.19 -8.91
N ASN A 40 -6.44 -2.88 -9.22
CA ASN A 40 -7.24 -2.00 -8.36
C ASN A 40 -7.80 -2.84 -7.22
N CYS A 41 -7.41 -2.52 -6.01
CA CYS A 41 -7.71 -3.31 -4.82
C CYS A 41 -8.54 -2.51 -3.84
N THR A 42 -9.48 -3.17 -3.18
CA THR A 42 -10.24 -2.60 -2.08
C THR A 42 -10.05 -3.47 -0.85
N LEU A 43 -9.71 -2.84 0.27
CA LEU A 43 -9.73 -3.49 1.58
C LEU A 43 -10.94 -2.99 2.35
N ARG A 44 -11.74 -3.94 2.86
CA ARG A 44 -12.90 -3.64 3.71
C ARG A 44 -12.59 -3.97 5.15
N HIS A 45 -12.98 -3.07 6.04
CA HIS A 45 -12.81 -3.25 7.48
C HIS A 45 -13.94 -2.54 8.21
N LYS A 46 -14.75 -3.31 8.93
CA LYS A 46 -15.86 -2.78 9.75
C LYS A 46 -16.76 -1.80 9.00
N GLY A 47 -17.15 -2.16 7.78
CA GLY A 47 -18.04 -1.35 6.94
C GLY A 47 -17.38 -0.17 6.24
N LYS A 48 -16.09 0.03 6.43
CA LYS A 48 -15.32 1.08 5.74
C LYS A 48 -14.44 0.46 4.68
N GLN A 49 -14.07 1.24 3.67
CA GLN A 49 -13.29 0.76 2.54
C GLN A 49 -12.09 1.66 2.27
N PHE A 50 -10.99 1.03 1.87
CA PHE A 50 -9.79 1.70 1.38
C PHE A 50 -9.44 1.11 0.02
N THR A 51 -9.45 1.93 -1.02
CA THR A 51 -9.17 1.51 -2.40
C THR A 51 -7.84 2.10 -2.85
N PHE A 52 -7.02 1.27 -3.48
CA PHE A 52 -5.69 1.67 -3.94
C PHE A 52 -5.26 0.81 -5.12
N ASP A 53 -4.20 1.25 -5.80
CA ASP A 53 -3.60 0.50 -6.91
C ASP A 53 -2.35 -0.23 -6.41
N PHE A 54 -2.28 -1.52 -6.72
CA PHE A 54 -1.13 -2.36 -6.42
C PHE A 54 -0.42 -2.71 -7.73
N GLY A 55 0.87 -2.35 -7.84
CA GLY A 55 1.67 -2.68 -9.02
C GLY A 55 2.40 -4.00 -8.83
N GLN A 56 1.97 -5.03 -9.55
CA GLN A 56 2.63 -6.34 -9.54
C GLN A 56 3.77 -6.34 -10.53
N SER A 57 4.87 -7.02 -10.19
CA SER A 57 6.01 -7.10 -11.09
C SER A 57 5.68 -7.90 -12.35
N ILE A 58 6.37 -7.58 -13.44
CA ILE A 58 6.19 -8.31 -14.71
C ILE A 58 6.55 -9.79 -14.54
N GLN A 59 7.55 -10.10 -13.71
CA GLN A 59 7.97 -11.46 -13.45
C GLN A 59 6.90 -12.30 -12.75
N ALA A 60 5.97 -11.66 -12.05
CA ALA A 60 4.85 -12.35 -11.42
C ALA A 60 3.78 -12.79 -12.41
N GLY A 61 3.89 -12.39 -13.69
CA GLY A 61 3.04 -12.92 -14.77
C GLY A 61 1.57 -12.55 -14.67
N GLY A 62 1.24 -11.46 -14.00
CA GLY A 62 -0.15 -11.03 -13.87
C GLY A 62 -0.93 -11.77 -12.79
N GLU A 63 -0.27 -12.48 -11.88
CA GLU A 63 -0.94 -13.10 -10.74
C GLU A 63 -1.53 -12.03 -9.82
N GLU A 64 -2.74 -12.30 -9.30
CA GLU A 64 -3.39 -11.40 -8.36
C GLU A 64 -2.55 -11.26 -7.08
N PRO A 65 -2.50 -10.05 -6.48
CA PRO A 65 -1.80 -9.88 -5.21
C PRO A 65 -2.50 -10.67 -4.10
N THR A 66 -1.69 -11.19 -3.18
CA THR A 66 -2.19 -11.88 -1.99
C THR A 66 -2.42 -10.88 -0.86
N MET A 67 -3.07 -11.33 0.21
CA MET A 67 -3.22 -10.49 1.40
C MET A 67 -1.86 -10.03 1.94
N TYR A 68 -0.86 -10.90 1.94
CA TYR A 68 0.50 -10.52 2.35
C TYR A 68 1.07 -9.40 1.49
N ASP A 69 0.95 -9.53 0.17
CA ASP A 69 1.44 -8.52 -0.77
C ASP A 69 0.80 -7.16 -0.50
N VAL A 70 -0.51 -7.15 -0.30
CA VAL A 70 -1.28 -5.93 -0.08
C VAL A 70 -0.93 -5.29 1.25
N LEU A 71 -0.93 -6.06 2.34
CA LEU A 71 -0.67 -5.50 3.67
C LEU A 71 0.75 -4.95 3.79
N THR A 72 1.74 -5.62 3.20
CA THR A 72 3.11 -5.12 3.21
C THR A 72 3.27 -3.89 2.31
N CYS A 73 2.55 -3.83 1.20
CA CYS A 73 2.55 -2.66 0.33
C CYS A 73 2.04 -1.40 1.06
N LEU A 74 1.03 -1.55 1.91
CA LEU A 74 0.46 -0.41 2.64
C LEU A 74 1.45 0.22 3.63
N GLN A 75 2.46 -0.50 4.07
CA GLN A 75 3.46 0.03 5.00
C GLN A 75 4.19 1.24 4.42
N LYS A 76 4.29 1.34 3.11
CA LYS A 76 4.94 2.47 2.43
C LYS A 76 4.23 3.81 2.65
N TYR A 77 2.94 3.79 3.03
CA TYR A 77 2.19 5.01 3.26
C TYR A 77 2.44 5.60 4.65
N GLU A 78 3.10 4.87 5.54
CA GLU A 78 3.48 5.43 6.83
C GLU A 78 4.71 6.30 6.63
N VAL A 79 4.49 7.61 6.70
CA VAL A 79 5.56 8.59 6.54
C VAL A 79 5.59 9.49 7.77
N GLY A 80 6.80 9.92 8.15
CA GLY A 80 7.01 10.88 9.21
C GLY A 80 6.88 12.30 8.70
N THR A 81 7.85 13.15 9.02
CA THR A 81 7.89 14.51 8.52
C THR A 81 8.30 14.53 7.04
N PHE A 82 8.09 15.66 6.38
CA PHE A 82 8.54 15.84 5.00
C PHE A 82 10.06 15.64 4.86
N ASP A 83 10.84 16.11 5.82
CA ASP A 83 12.30 15.93 5.80
C ASP A 83 12.68 14.46 5.90
N ASP A 84 12.03 13.70 6.77
CA ASP A 84 12.24 12.24 6.87
C ASP A 84 11.90 11.55 5.56
N PHE A 85 10.79 11.95 4.93
CA PHE A 85 10.37 11.40 3.65
C PHE A 85 11.43 11.64 2.57
N CYS A 86 11.95 12.87 2.46
CA CYS A 86 12.97 13.20 1.48
C CYS A 86 14.26 12.39 1.71
N SER A 87 14.66 12.24 2.97
CA SER A 87 15.84 11.47 3.33
C SER A 87 15.70 10.00 2.97
N ASP A 88 14.53 9.40 3.27
CA ASP A 88 14.28 7.98 3.04
C ASP A 88 14.21 7.62 1.56
N PHE A 89 13.68 8.52 0.73
CA PHE A 89 13.47 8.27 -0.69
C PHE A 89 14.44 9.00 -1.62
N GLY A 90 15.42 9.71 -1.06
CA GLY A 90 16.47 10.35 -1.84
C GLY A 90 16.03 11.61 -2.60
N TYR A 91 15.03 12.32 -2.11
CA TYR A 91 14.59 13.58 -2.71
C TYR A 91 15.26 14.77 -2.04
N ASP A 92 15.46 15.85 -2.83
CA ASP A 92 15.80 17.15 -2.27
C ASP A 92 14.59 17.76 -1.59
N ASN A 93 14.77 18.39 -0.42
CA ASN A 93 13.67 18.95 0.36
C ASN A 93 13.09 20.25 -0.24
N ASP A 94 13.68 20.80 -1.30
CA ASP A 94 13.13 21.92 -2.07
C ASP A 94 12.46 21.45 -3.38
N SER A 95 12.38 20.14 -3.62
CA SER A 95 11.76 19.58 -4.83
C SER A 95 10.26 19.73 -4.82
N ILE A 96 9.69 20.33 -5.86
CA ILE A 96 8.25 20.45 -6.05
C ILE A 96 7.62 19.06 -6.22
N LYS A 97 8.31 18.17 -6.94
CA LYS A 97 7.86 16.79 -7.14
C LYS A 97 7.77 16.05 -5.80
N ALA A 98 8.77 16.19 -4.93
CA ALA A 98 8.78 15.55 -3.62
C ALA A 98 7.61 16.02 -2.76
N HIS A 99 7.31 17.33 -2.76
CA HIS A 99 6.15 17.87 -2.03
C HIS A 99 4.84 17.26 -2.49
N LYS A 100 4.64 17.12 -3.80
CA LYS A 100 3.42 16.54 -4.35
C LYS A 100 3.26 15.07 -3.95
N ILE A 101 4.34 14.31 -4.04
CA ILE A 101 4.31 12.89 -3.67
C ILE A 101 4.06 12.73 -2.18
N TYR A 102 4.73 13.51 -1.35
CA TYR A 102 4.55 13.47 0.10
C TYR A 102 3.09 13.77 0.50
N LYS A 103 2.49 14.80 -0.09
CA LYS A 103 1.09 15.15 0.20
C LYS A 103 0.14 14.04 -0.19
N ALA A 104 0.39 13.38 -1.33
CA ALA A 104 -0.44 12.27 -1.78
C ALA A 104 -0.33 11.08 -0.84
N VAL A 105 0.89 10.71 -0.42
CA VAL A 105 1.13 9.61 0.50
C VAL A 105 0.52 9.91 1.87
N ALA A 106 0.69 11.13 2.37
CA ALA A 106 0.12 11.54 3.67
C ALA A 106 -1.41 11.49 3.66
N ARG A 107 -2.03 11.84 2.53
CA ARG A 107 -3.49 11.75 2.36
C ARG A 107 -3.95 10.30 2.45
N GLU A 108 -3.24 9.40 1.76
CA GLU A 108 -3.58 7.98 1.79
C GLU A 108 -3.40 7.39 3.19
N TYR A 109 -2.38 7.83 3.91
CA TYR A 109 -2.18 7.40 5.30
C TYR A 109 -3.36 7.83 6.19
N LYS A 110 -3.88 9.04 6.01
CA LYS A 110 -5.07 9.50 6.75
C LYS A 110 -6.29 8.64 6.42
N ASN A 111 -6.46 8.25 5.16
CA ASN A 111 -7.55 7.34 4.77
C ASN A 111 -7.40 5.98 5.43
N MET A 112 -6.18 5.45 5.49
CA MET A 112 -5.91 4.19 6.18
C MET A 112 -6.25 4.28 7.66
N LEU A 113 -5.87 5.37 8.32
CA LEU A 113 -6.22 5.60 9.73
C LEU A 113 -7.74 5.59 9.94
N ARG A 114 -8.47 6.23 9.03
CA ARG A 114 -9.94 6.27 9.10
C ARG A 114 -10.56 4.89 8.96
N VAL A 115 -10.01 4.06 8.07
CA VAL A 115 -10.57 2.74 7.77
C VAL A 115 -10.17 1.71 8.81
N PHE A 116 -8.91 1.66 9.21
CA PHE A 116 -8.38 0.59 10.07
C PHE A 116 -8.22 0.99 11.53
N GLY A 117 -7.98 2.26 11.81
CA GLY A 117 -7.62 2.73 13.15
C GLY A 117 -6.12 2.55 13.43
N ALA A 118 -5.62 3.32 14.39
CA ALA A 118 -4.19 3.35 14.71
C ALA A 118 -3.68 2.00 15.22
N ASP A 119 -4.44 1.32 16.06
CA ASP A 119 -4.01 0.04 16.65
C ASP A 119 -3.84 -1.05 15.61
N VAL A 120 -4.79 -1.16 14.68
CA VAL A 120 -4.73 -2.16 13.61
C VAL A 120 -3.56 -1.86 12.67
N LEU A 121 -3.36 -0.59 12.31
CA LEU A 121 -2.23 -0.20 11.47
C LEU A 121 -0.89 -0.52 12.11
N GLU A 122 -0.75 -0.27 13.41
CA GLU A 122 0.48 -0.58 14.13
C GLU A 122 0.76 -2.09 14.10
N GLN A 123 -0.25 -2.91 14.33
CA GLN A 123 -0.10 -4.36 14.27
C GLN A 123 0.17 -4.86 12.85
N MET A 124 -0.39 -4.19 11.84
CA MET A 124 -0.16 -4.52 10.44
C MET A 124 1.32 -4.40 10.07
N GLN A 125 2.03 -3.45 10.65
CA GLN A 125 3.46 -3.23 10.39
C GLN A 125 4.34 -4.34 10.92
N GLU A 126 3.84 -5.15 11.85
CA GLU A 126 4.57 -6.29 12.39
C GLU A 126 4.57 -7.49 11.44
N ILE A 127 3.76 -7.46 10.38
CA ILE A 127 3.72 -8.50 9.36
C ILE A 127 4.96 -8.34 8.46
N GLN A 128 5.77 -9.38 8.40
CA GLN A 128 7.00 -9.33 7.61
C GLN A 128 7.12 -10.53 6.69
#